data_f889841b08a2da22d8f19b6fa54589cb
#
_entry.id   f889841b08a2da22d8f19b6fa54589cb
#
_cell.length_a   1.000
_cell.length_b   1.000
_cell.length_c   1.000
_cell.angle_alpha   90.00
_cell.angle_beta   90.00
_cell.angle_gamma   90.00
#
_symmetry.space_group_name_H-M   'P 1'
#
loop_
_entity.id
_entity.type
_entity.pdbx_description
1 polymer ?
#
loop_
_entity_poly.entity_id
_entity_poly.type
_entity_poly.pdbx_seq_one_letter_code
_entity_poly.pdbx_strand_id
1 'polypeptide(L)'
;GNDVLDPFVFHLAIAGIICFCAYKANAWLKFIPVPAFAWGLILGYFIWEILKKMKIEHCIDRKTVNRVSGLAMEYLICSAIATLNIDIFKNYLIPIFITILVMIVANVIVYTYFGSHIFRQDWFERTVGSFGQGSGVLATGLMLVRVLDPELKTSGAGCIAAASVLGYTVSMPFLAFAPTLVLSMNSYIFLAINVAILLAFV
;
A
#
# COMPACT_ATOMS: atom_id res chain seq x y z
N GLY A 1 -31.66 7.34 -17.83
CA GLY A 1 -30.39 7.12 -18.50
C GLY A 1 -30.21 5.64 -18.68
N ASN A 2 -30.06 5.20 -19.92
CA ASN A 2 -29.71 3.81 -20.23
C ASN A 2 -28.22 3.65 -19.91
N ASP A 3 -27.89 3.25 -18.70
CA ASP A 3 -26.55 2.81 -18.37
C ASP A 3 -26.37 1.42 -18.98
N VAL A 4 -25.86 1.40 -20.21
CA VAL A 4 -25.63 0.16 -21.00
C VAL A 4 -24.58 -0.73 -20.35
N LEU A 5 -23.76 -0.21 -19.43
CA LEU A 5 -22.74 -0.95 -18.70
C LEU A 5 -22.79 -0.57 -17.21
N ASP A 6 -22.81 -1.60 -16.36
CA ASP A 6 -22.62 -1.40 -14.92
C ASP A 6 -21.24 -0.75 -14.69
N PRO A 7 -21.18 0.38 -13.96
CA PRO A 7 -19.92 1.06 -13.65
C PRO A 7 -18.88 0.14 -13.01
N PHE A 8 -19.30 -0.83 -12.19
CA PHE A 8 -18.40 -1.79 -11.57
C PHE A 8 -17.75 -2.72 -12.60
N VAL A 9 -18.54 -3.26 -13.54
CA VAL A 9 -18.04 -4.16 -14.60
C VAL A 9 -17.07 -3.42 -15.53
N PHE A 10 -17.37 -2.16 -15.84
CA PHE A 10 -16.49 -1.31 -16.65
C PHE A 10 -15.11 -1.13 -16.01
N HIS A 11 -15.08 -0.76 -14.73
CA HIS A 11 -13.81 -0.56 -14.01
C HIS A 11 -13.06 -1.87 -13.79
N LEU A 12 -13.77 -2.97 -13.57
CA LEU A 12 -13.16 -4.30 -13.46
C LEU A 12 -12.53 -4.73 -14.79
N ALA A 13 -13.18 -4.44 -15.91
CA ALA A 13 -12.63 -4.72 -17.23
C ALA A 13 -11.36 -3.92 -17.51
N ILE A 14 -11.34 -2.62 -17.15
CA ILE A 14 -10.13 -1.78 -17.27
C ILE A 14 -8.99 -2.35 -16.43
N ALA A 15 -9.26 -2.71 -15.16
CA ALA A 15 -8.27 -3.32 -14.29
C ALA A 15 -7.74 -4.65 -14.88
N GLY A 16 -8.61 -5.48 -15.44
CA GLY A 16 -8.24 -6.73 -16.11
C GLY A 16 -7.33 -6.50 -17.31
N ILE A 17 -7.63 -5.50 -18.14
CA ILE A 17 -6.79 -5.13 -19.29
C ILE A 17 -5.41 -4.67 -18.83
N ILE A 18 -5.34 -3.82 -17.79
CA ILE A 18 -4.07 -3.37 -17.22
C ILE A 18 -3.24 -4.56 -16.70
N CYS A 19 -3.87 -5.48 -15.96
CA CYS A 19 -3.20 -6.68 -15.45
C CYS A 19 -2.71 -7.58 -16.60
N PHE A 20 -3.50 -7.77 -17.65
CA PHE A 20 -3.10 -8.55 -18.82
C PHE A 20 -1.91 -7.92 -19.54
N CYS A 21 -1.95 -6.60 -19.77
CA CYS A 21 -0.83 -5.85 -20.36
C CYS A 21 0.42 -5.92 -19.50
N ALA A 22 0.27 -5.81 -18.18
CA ALA A 22 1.38 -5.93 -17.24
C ALA A 22 2.05 -7.30 -17.28
N TYR A 23 1.24 -8.36 -17.34
CA TYR A 23 1.73 -9.72 -17.47
C TYR A 23 2.48 -9.94 -18.81
N LYS A 24 1.94 -9.43 -19.92
CA LYS A 24 2.61 -9.48 -21.23
C LYS A 24 3.89 -8.66 -21.25
N ALA A 25 3.88 -7.45 -20.68
CA ALA A 25 5.08 -6.61 -20.57
C ALA A 25 6.19 -7.32 -19.76
N ASN A 26 5.83 -7.94 -18.64
CA ASN A 26 6.76 -8.73 -17.84
C ASN A 26 7.33 -9.94 -18.61
N ALA A 27 6.52 -10.60 -19.44
CA ALA A 27 6.96 -11.72 -20.26
C ALA A 27 7.90 -11.29 -21.41
N TRP A 28 7.70 -10.09 -21.97
CA TRP A 28 8.53 -9.55 -23.05
C TRP A 28 9.81 -8.93 -22.55
N LEU A 29 9.77 -8.22 -21.43
CA LEU A 29 10.88 -7.47 -20.85
C LEU A 29 11.62 -8.27 -19.76
N LYS A 30 11.85 -9.56 -20.00
CA LYS A 30 12.55 -10.47 -19.05
C LYS A 30 13.94 -10.02 -18.63
N PHE A 31 14.58 -9.14 -19.42
CA PHE A 31 15.89 -8.57 -19.11
C PHE A 31 15.84 -7.53 -17.98
N ILE A 32 14.65 -7.01 -17.66
CA ILE A 32 14.46 -6.10 -16.53
C ILE A 32 13.84 -6.92 -15.37
N PRO A 33 14.55 -7.08 -14.24
CA PRO A 33 14.07 -7.87 -13.10
C PRO A 33 12.99 -7.09 -12.32
N VAL A 34 11.86 -6.85 -12.94
CA VAL A 34 10.71 -6.12 -12.36
C VAL A 34 9.54 -7.10 -12.23
N PRO A 35 8.93 -7.24 -11.06
CA PRO A 35 7.78 -8.12 -10.88
C PRO A 35 6.56 -7.62 -11.67
N ALA A 36 5.69 -8.56 -12.08
CA ALA A 36 4.54 -8.25 -12.93
C ALA A 36 3.61 -7.18 -12.37
N PHE A 37 3.43 -7.13 -11.04
CA PHE A 37 2.58 -6.12 -10.40
C PHE A 37 3.16 -4.70 -10.48
N ALA A 38 4.48 -4.54 -10.54
CA ALA A 38 5.11 -3.24 -10.73
C ALA A 38 4.85 -2.70 -12.15
N TRP A 39 4.80 -3.57 -13.16
CA TRP A 39 4.33 -3.19 -14.49
C TRP A 39 2.88 -2.70 -14.47
N GLY A 40 2.04 -3.32 -13.64
CA GLY A 40 0.65 -2.87 -13.41
C GLY A 40 0.57 -1.44 -12.86
N LEU A 41 1.43 -1.09 -11.90
CA LEU A 41 1.52 0.28 -11.37
C LEU A 41 1.95 1.28 -12.45
N ILE A 42 3.01 0.95 -13.19
CA ILE A 42 3.54 1.81 -14.26
C ILE A 42 2.46 2.04 -15.33
N LEU A 43 1.84 0.97 -15.83
CA LEU A 43 0.80 1.07 -16.86
C LEU A 43 -0.44 1.80 -16.35
N GLY A 44 -0.85 1.56 -15.11
CA GLY A 44 -1.96 2.27 -14.48
C GLY A 44 -1.72 3.76 -14.39
N TYR A 45 -0.50 4.18 -14.02
CA TYR A 45 -0.12 5.58 -14.00
C TYR A 45 -0.13 6.21 -15.40
N PHE A 46 0.43 5.53 -16.40
CA PHE A 46 0.41 6.02 -17.79
C PHE A 46 -1.00 6.16 -18.33
N ILE A 47 -1.86 5.17 -18.08
CA ILE A 47 -3.26 5.23 -18.49
C ILE A 47 -3.96 6.41 -17.83
N TRP A 48 -3.74 6.65 -16.54
CA TRP A 48 -4.29 7.79 -15.84
C TRP A 48 -3.86 9.13 -16.45
N GLU A 49 -2.57 9.29 -16.76
CA GLU A 49 -2.05 10.51 -17.41
C GLU A 49 -2.63 10.72 -18.82
N ILE A 50 -2.82 9.63 -19.58
CA ILE A 50 -3.47 9.67 -20.91
C ILE A 50 -4.92 10.14 -20.77
N LEU A 51 -5.68 9.54 -19.86
CA LEU A 51 -7.09 9.90 -19.64
C LEU A 51 -7.23 11.37 -19.20
N LYS A 52 -6.31 11.86 -18.39
CA LYS A 52 -6.26 13.25 -17.96
C LYS A 52 -5.98 14.20 -19.12
N LYS A 53 -5.03 13.86 -20.01
CA LYS A 53 -4.75 14.65 -21.22
C LYS A 53 -5.94 14.66 -22.19
N MET A 54 -6.66 13.55 -22.28
CA MET A 54 -7.87 13.43 -23.11
C MET A 54 -9.11 14.06 -22.48
N LYS A 55 -9.01 14.57 -21.23
CA LYS A 55 -10.13 15.13 -20.46
C LYS A 55 -11.28 14.14 -20.22
N ILE A 56 -10.99 12.85 -20.19
CA ILE A 56 -11.95 11.75 -19.99
C ILE A 56 -11.86 11.19 -18.55
N GLU A 57 -11.13 11.86 -17.67
CA GLU A 57 -10.95 11.44 -16.27
C GLU A 57 -12.28 11.28 -15.51
N HIS A 58 -13.34 11.99 -15.94
CA HIS A 58 -14.68 11.88 -15.36
C HIS A 58 -15.34 10.52 -15.56
N CYS A 59 -14.87 9.71 -16.52
CA CYS A 59 -15.37 8.34 -16.74
C CYS A 59 -14.89 7.37 -15.66
N ILE A 60 -13.87 7.75 -14.87
CA ILE A 60 -13.33 6.92 -13.80
C ILE A 60 -13.89 7.39 -12.46
N ASP A 61 -14.81 6.60 -11.92
CA ASP A 61 -15.32 6.82 -10.57
C ASP A 61 -14.37 6.23 -9.52
N ARG A 62 -13.74 7.10 -8.75
CA ARG A 62 -12.82 6.72 -7.65
C ARG A 62 -13.46 5.81 -6.61
N LYS A 63 -14.77 5.96 -6.35
CA LYS A 63 -15.46 5.10 -5.38
C LYS A 63 -15.53 3.67 -5.89
N THR A 64 -15.85 3.51 -7.17
CA THR A 64 -15.91 2.19 -7.83
C THR A 64 -14.52 1.57 -7.95
N VAL A 65 -13.49 2.34 -8.30
CA VAL A 65 -12.08 1.87 -8.31
C VAL A 65 -11.68 1.35 -6.91
N ASN A 66 -12.01 2.07 -5.85
CA ASN A 66 -11.71 1.64 -4.48
C ASN A 66 -12.45 0.35 -4.09
N ARG A 67 -13.67 0.14 -4.58
CA ARG A 67 -14.41 -1.13 -4.37
C ARG A 67 -13.75 -2.29 -5.12
N VAL A 68 -13.34 -2.09 -6.37
CA VAL A 68 -12.61 -3.10 -7.16
C VAL A 68 -11.28 -3.43 -6.48
N SER A 69 -10.55 -2.43 -6.01
CA SER A 69 -9.30 -2.61 -5.27
C SER A 69 -9.51 -3.39 -3.96
N GLY A 70 -10.56 -3.06 -3.20
CA GLY A 70 -10.91 -3.79 -1.97
C GLY A 70 -11.21 -5.26 -2.24
N LEU A 71 -12.04 -5.54 -3.24
CA LEU A 71 -12.34 -6.91 -3.67
C LEU A 71 -11.07 -7.67 -4.09
N ALA A 72 -10.22 -7.05 -4.90
CA ALA A 72 -8.96 -7.65 -5.35
C ALA A 72 -8.04 -7.98 -4.16
N MET A 73 -8.01 -7.11 -3.15
CA MET A 73 -7.22 -7.31 -1.94
C MET A 73 -7.73 -8.48 -1.09
N GLU A 74 -9.06 -8.63 -0.95
CA GLU A 74 -9.66 -9.78 -0.26
C GLU A 74 -9.32 -11.10 -0.96
N TYR A 75 -9.43 -11.15 -2.29
CA TYR A 75 -9.04 -12.32 -3.07
C TYR A 75 -7.54 -12.62 -2.98
N LEU A 76 -6.69 -11.58 -2.95
CA LEU A 76 -5.25 -11.73 -2.79
C LEU A 76 -4.92 -12.35 -1.43
N ILE A 77 -5.56 -11.88 -0.36
CA ILE A 77 -5.36 -12.43 0.99
C ILE A 77 -5.82 -13.89 1.06
N CYS A 78 -7.01 -14.19 0.56
CA CYS A 78 -7.53 -15.56 0.54
C CYS A 78 -6.63 -16.52 -0.27
N SER A 79 -6.17 -16.08 -1.45
CA SER A 79 -5.29 -16.89 -2.30
C SER A 79 -3.91 -17.09 -1.68
N ALA A 80 -3.36 -16.05 -1.03
CA ALA A 80 -2.09 -16.15 -0.32
C ALA A 80 -2.15 -17.17 0.82
N ILE A 81 -3.24 -17.16 1.60
CA ILE A 81 -3.45 -18.15 2.67
C ILE A 81 -3.65 -19.56 2.09
N ALA A 82 -4.44 -19.69 1.02
CA ALA A 82 -4.73 -20.97 0.39
C ALA A 82 -3.49 -21.63 -0.26
N THR A 83 -2.54 -20.82 -0.74
CA THR A 83 -1.30 -21.29 -1.37
C THR A 83 -0.12 -21.37 -0.41
N LEU A 84 -0.33 -21.06 0.88
CA LEU A 84 0.72 -21.09 1.88
C LEU A 84 1.28 -22.52 2.04
N ASN A 85 2.58 -22.66 1.86
CA ASN A 85 3.26 -23.93 2.12
C ASN A 85 3.44 -24.09 3.63
N ILE A 86 2.63 -24.98 4.21
CA ILE A 86 2.58 -25.22 5.67
C ILE A 86 3.91 -25.74 6.20
N ASP A 87 4.64 -26.56 5.45
CA ASP A 87 5.92 -27.10 5.90
C ASP A 87 7.00 -26.03 5.97
N ILE A 88 7.04 -25.14 4.98
CA ILE A 88 7.93 -23.96 5.02
C ILE A 88 7.54 -23.06 6.20
N PHE A 89 6.26 -22.80 6.39
CA PHE A 89 5.78 -21.96 7.49
C PHE A 89 6.19 -22.54 8.87
N LYS A 90 6.04 -23.86 9.08
CA LYS A 90 6.46 -24.52 10.33
C LYS A 90 7.97 -24.39 10.58
N ASN A 91 8.79 -24.56 9.55
CA ASN A 91 10.24 -24.47 9.67
C ASN A 91 10.73 -23.05 9.99
N TYR A 92 10.00 -22.02 9.55
CA TYR A 92 10.33 -20.62 9.78
C TYR A 92 9.45 -19.93 10.83
N LEU A 93 8.67 -20.68 11.60
CA LEU A 93 7.72 -20.15 12.56
C LEU A 93 8.42 -19.26 13.62
N ILE A 94 9.56 -19.68 14.14
CA ILE A 94 10.32 -18.90 15.15
C ILE A 94 10.85 -17.59 14.56
N PRO A 95 11.57 -17.56 13.43
CA PRO A 95 11.99 -16.31 12.79
C PRO A 95 10.83 -15.40 12.45
N ILE A 96 9.72 -15.92 11.94
CA ILE A 96 8.52 -15.15 11.62
C ILE A 96 7.95 -14.50 12.89
N PHE A 97 7.80 -15.28 13.98
CA PHE A 97 7.26 -14.74 15.23
C PHE A 97 8.15 -13.66 15.84
N ILE A 98 9.48 -13.87 15.84
CA ILE A 98 10.44 -12.86 16.30
C ILE A 98 10.34 -11.59 15.44
N THR A 99 10.26 -11.74 14.13
CA THR A 99 10.15 -10.59 13.20
C THR A 99 8.87 -9.79 13.48
N ILE A 100 7.74 -10.47 13.62
CA ILE A 100 6.46 -9.81 13.95
C ILE A 100 6.56 -9.09 15.29
N LEU A 101 7.10 -9.71 16.32
CA LEU A 101 7.26 -9.11 17.63
C LEU A 101 8.14 -7.84 17.58
N VAL A 102 9.28 -7.94 16.91
CA VAL A 102 10.21 -6.80 16.72
C VAL A 102 9.51 -5.67 15.95
N MET A 103 8.76 -6.00 14.90
CA MET A 103 8.01 -5.00 14.11
C MET A 103 6.93 -4.30 14.96
N ILE A 104 6.18 -5.04 15.79
CA ILE A 104 5.17 -4.44 16.67
C ILE A 104 5.84 -3.50 17.67
N VAL A 105 6.88 -3.96 18.36
CA VAL A 105 7.60 -3.14 19.34
C VAL A 105 8.21 -1.89 18.70
N ALA A 106 8.86 -2.05 17.55
CA ALA A 106 9.44 -0.94 16.80
C ALA A 106 8.38 0.09 16.38
N ASN A 107 7.23 -0.38 15.84
CA ASN A 107 6.12 0.52 15.47
C ASN A 107 5.61 1.30 16.70
N VAL A 108 5.35 0.63 17.82
CA VAL A 108 4.90 1.31 19.04
C VAL A 108 5.90 2.38 19.48
N ILE A 109 7.19 2.05 19.53
CA ILE A 109 8.23 3.00 19.94
C ILE A 109 8.31 4.17 18.96
N VAL A 110 8.40 3.90 17.67
CA VAL A 110 8.55 4.93 16.65
C VAL A 110 7.35 5.88 16.67
N TYR A 111 6.13 5.37 16.59
CA TYR A 111 4.95 6.23 16.56
C TYR A 111 4.75 6.99 17.87
N THR A 112 5.00 6.39 19.05
CA THR A 112 4.87 7.09 20.33
C THR A 112 5.93 8.16 20.48
N TYR A 113 7.19 7.85 20.17
CA TYR A 113 8.29 8.80 20.30
C TYR A 113 8.16 9.96 19.30
N PHE A 114 8.03 9.67 18.01
CA PHE A 114 7.91 10.72 17.00
C PHE A 114 6.58 11.46 17.08
N GLY A 115 5.48 10.75 17.36
CA GLY A 115 4.16 11.36 17.47
C GLY A 115 4.12 12.46 18.54
N SER A 116 4.67 12.19 19.71
CA SER A 116 4.71 13.16 20.81
C SER A 116 5.62 14.36 20.52
N HIS A 117 6.65 14.22 19.69
CA HIS A 117 7.61 15.29 19.39
C HIS A 117 7.23 16.11 18.15
N ILE A 118 6.62 15.47 17.14
CA ILE A 118 6.26 16.12 15.87
C ILE A 118 4.92 16.85 15.97
N PHE A 119 3.93 16.20 16.56
CA PHE A 119 2.59 16.77 16.62
C PHE A 119 2.40 17.59 17.92
N ARG A 120 2.13 18.88 17.76
CA ARG A 120 1.85 19.77 18.89
C ARG A 120 0.39 19.75 19.32
N GLN A 121 -0.54 19.61 18.36
CA GLN A 121 -1.98 19.56 18.60
C GLN A 121 -2.51 18.18 18.20
N ASP A 122 -3.47 17.67 18.95
CA ASP A 122 -4.10 16.37 18.72
C ASP A 122 -3.06 15.26 18.50
N TRP A 123 -1.93 15.33 19.23
CA TRP A 123 -0.79 14.44 18.99
C TRP A 123 -1.15 12.98 19.17
N PHE A 124 -2.03 12.69 20.12
CA PHE A 124 -2.40 11.31 20.46
C PHE A 124 -3.28 10.69 19.35
N GLU A 125 -4.32 11.41 18.92
CA GLU A 125 -5.23 10.97 17.85
C GLU A 125 -4.49 10.80 16.52
N ARG A 126 -3.61 11.73 16.19
CA ARG A 126 -2.76 11.65 14.99
C ARG A 126 -1.79 10.47 15.07
N THR A 127 -1.19 10.25 16.23
CA THR A 127 -0.25 9.15 16.46
C THR A 127 -0.95 7.80 16.38
N VAL A 128 -2.07 7.64 17.06
CA VAL A 128 -2.83 6.39 17.07
C VAL A 128 -3.36 6.06 15.67
N GLY A 129 -3.83 7.08 14.96
CA GLY A 129 -4.26 6.88 13.59
C GLY A 129 -3.12 6.51 12.64
N SER A 130 -1.95 7.16 12.76
CA SER A 130 -0.75 6.82 11.99
C SER A 130 -0.23 5.43 12.32
N PHE A 131 -0.25 5.03 13.59
CA PHE A 131 0.06 3.68 14.03
C PHE A 131 -0.87 2.64 13.39
N GLY A 132 -2.19 2.90 13.41
CA GLY A 132 -3.18 2.01 12.79
C GLY A 132 -2.98 1.88 11.27
N GLN A 133 -2.61 2.97 10.58
CA GLN A 133 -2.28 2.94 9.17
C GLN A 133 -0.97 2.19 8.91
N GLY A 134 0.07 2.42 9.72
CA GLY A 134 1.39 1.79 9.56
C GLY A 134 1.41 0.30 9.91
N SER A 135 0.56 -0.13 10.85
CA SER A 135 0.40 -1.54 11.21
C SER A 135 -0.66 -2.28 10.39
N GLY A 136 -1.46 -1.57 9.60
CA GLY A 136 -2.53 -2.11 8.78
C GLY A 136 -2.73 -1.31 7.50
N VAL A 137 -3.93 -0.80 7.32
CA VAL A 137 -4.34 0.03 6.18
C VAL A 137 -4.97 1.33 6.66
N LEU A 138 -5.16 2.29 5.75
CA LEU A 138 -5.81 3.57 6.07
C LEU A 138 -7.13 3.38 6.86
N ALA A 139 -7.92 2.39 6.48
CA ALA A 139 -9.19 2.10 7.17
C ALA A 139 -8.98 1.76 8.66
N THR A 140 -7.94 0.98 8.99
CA THR A 140 -7.61 0.65 10.38
C THR A 140 -7.22 1.91 11.17
N GLY A 141 -6.42 2.79 10.56
CA GLY A 141 -6.06 4.07 11.18
C GLY A 141 -7.27 4.95 11.44
N LEU A 142 -8.16 5.08 10.46
CA LEU A 142 -9.40 5.86 10.62
C LEU A 142 -10.36 5.25 11.65
N MET A 143 -10.43 3.93 11.75
CA MET A 143 -11.23 3.26 12.79
C MET A 143 -10.70 3.57 14.19
N LEU A 144 -9.39 3.51 14.40
CA LEU A 144 -8.77 3.84 15.68
C LEU A 144 -9.01 5.32 16.06
N VAL A 145 -8.89 6.24 15.09
CA VAL A 145 -9.22 7.65 15.35
C VAL A 145 -10.68 7.81 15.74
N ARG A 146 -11.62 7.12 15.08
CA ARG A 146 -13.05 7.19 15.44
C ARG A 146 -13.36 6.66 16.83
N VAL A 147 -12.57 5.72 17.34
CA VAL A 147 -12.73 5.24 18.72
C VAL A 147 -12.32 6.33 19.72
N LEU A 148 -11.31 7.13 19.42
CA LEU A 148 -10.83 8.22 20.28
C LEU A 148 -11.64 9.51 20.10
N ASP A 149 -12.04 9.80 18.88
CA ASP A 149 -12.79 10.99 18.47
C ASP A 149 -13.99 10.59 17.59
N PRO A 150 -15.09 10.12 18.21
CA PRO A 150 -16.29 9.68 17.47
C PRO A 150 -16.92 10.78 16.61
N GLU A 151 -16.78 12.04 17.04
CA GLU A 151 -17.36 13.19 16.35
C GLU A 151 -16.43 13.80 15.30
N LEU A 152 -15.21 13.26 15.15
CA LEU A 152 -14.18 13.72 14.20
C LEU A 152 -13.88 15.23 14.32
N LYS A 153 -13.86 15.73 15.55
CA LYS A 153 -13.55 17.14 15.86
C LYS A 153 -12.07 17.45 15.79
N THR A 154 -11.23 16.42 16.00
CA THR A 154 -9.78 16.55 15.93
C THR A 154 -9.28 16.48 14.48
N SER A 155 -8.07 16.97 14.27
CA SER A 155 -7.41 16.91 12.97
C SER A 155 -6.85 15.52 12.62
N GLY A 156 -7.00 14.52 13.48
CA GLY A 156 -6.44 13.17 13.33
C GLY A 156 -6.83 12.51 12.01
N ALA A 157 -8.13 12.41 11.73
CA ALA A 157 -8.63 11.76 10.50
C ALA A 157 -8.15 12.47 9.22
N GLY A 158 -8.17 13.80 9.20
CA GLY A 158 -7.71 14.60 8.06
C GLY A 158 -6.20 14.46 7.83
N CYS A 159 -5.42 14.45 8.90
CA CYS A 159 -3.96 14.29 8.85
C CYS A 159 -3.58 12.92 8.25
N ILE A 160 -4.22 11.83 8.70
CA ILE A 160 -3.95 10.49 8.19
C ILE A 160 -4.35 10.35 6.72
N ALA A 161 -5.52 10.90 6.34
CA ALA A 161 -5.96 10.88 4.96
C ALA A 161 -4.97 11.62 4.03
N ALA A 162 -4.47 12.78 4.45
CA ALA A 162 -3.47 13.54 3.69
C ALA A 162 -2.12 12.80 3.65
N ALA A 163 -1.65 12.28 4.79
CA ALA A 163 -0.41 11.52 4.88
C ALA A 163 -0.43 10.25 4.05
N SER A 164 -1.59 9.58 3.92
CA SER A 164 -1.71 8.38 3.12
C SER A 164 -1.53 8.65 1.62
N VAL A 165 -2.02 9.77 1.11
CA VAL A 165 -1.83 10.12 -0.31
C VAL A 165 -0.35 10.32 -0.63
N LEU A 166 0.36 11.08 0.20
CA LEU A 166 1.80 11.32 0.01
C LEU A 166 2.62 10.06 0.27
N GLY A 167 2.34 9.37 1.37
CA GLY A 167 3.04 8.16 1.77
C GLY A 167 2.93 7.04 0.73
N TYR A 168 1.75 6.76 0.23
CA TYR A 168 1.55 5.73 -0.80
C TYR A 168 2.21 6.10 -2.13
N THR A 169 2.23 7.37 -2.51
CA THR A 169 2.90 7.81 -3.74
C THR A 169 4.39 7.51 -3.72
N VAL A 170 5.03 7.63 -2.55
CA VAL A 170 6.47 7.38 -2.39
C VAL A 170 6.76 5.91 -2.08
N SER A 171 5.99 5.29 -1.18
CA SER A 171 6.29 3.94 -0.68
C SER A 171 5.89 2.83 -1.65
N MET A 172 4.83 3.00 -2.45
CA MET A 172 4.37 1.94 -3.35
C MET A 172 5.37 1.56 -4.43
N PRO A 173 6.04 2.52 -5.13
CA PRO A 173 7.12 2.16 -6.04
C PRO A 173 8.25 1.41 -5.34
N PHE A 174 8.68 1.87 -4.16
CA PHE A 174 9.73 1.19 -3.40
C PHE A 174 9.33 -0.25 -3.02
N LEU A 175 8.12 -0.44 -2.49
CA LEU A 175 7.60 -1.77 -2.14
C LEU A 175 7.47 -2.68 -3.35
N ALA A 176 7.13 -2.13 -4.52
CA ALA A 176 7.04 -2.89 -5.76
C ALA A 176 8.40 -3.47 -6.19
N PHE A 177 9.50 -2.73 -5.97
CA PHE A 177 10.84 -3.17 -6.35
C PHE A 177 11.59 -3.88 -5.22
N ALA A 178 11.18 -3.73 -3.97
CA ALA A 178 11.87 -4.29 -2.80
C ALA A 178 12.17 -5.80 -2.90
N PRO A 179 11.23 -6.68 -3.33
CA PRO A 179 11.51 -8.11 -3.44
C PRO A 179 12.63 -8.43 -4.43
N THR A 180 12.68 -7.73 -5.56
CA THR A 180 13.74 -7.92 -6.56
C THR A 180 15.06 -7.38 -6.08
N LEU A 181 15.07 -6.24 -5.37
CA LEU A 181 16.27 -5.67 -4.79
C LEU A 181 16.87 -6.59 -3.72
N VAL A 182 16.04 -7.17 -2.86
CA VAL A 182 16.49 -8.13 -1.83
C VAL A 182 17.14 -9.36 -2.45
N LEU A 183 16.60 -9.87 -3.56
CA LEU A 183 17.12 -11.07 -4.22
C LEU A 183 18.33 -10.80 -5.10
N SER A 184 18.48 -9.60 -5.65
CA SER A 184 19.54 -9.24 -6.60
C SER A 184 20.74 -8.56 -5.96
N MET A 185 20.58 -7.98 -4.76
CA MET A 185 21.63 -7.21 -4.08
C MET A 185 22.13 -7.95 -2.83
N ASN A 186 23.34 -7.61 -2.42
CA ASN A 186 23.87 -8.06 -1.14
C ASN A 186 23.02 -7.49 0.00
N SER A 187 22.63 -8.33 0.97
CA SER A 187 21.78 -7.98 2.11
C SER A 187 22.29 -6.75 2.89
N TYR A 188 23.59 -6.57 2.99
CA TYR A 188 24.19 -5.40 3.67
C TYR A 188 23.98 -4.10 2.90
N ILE A 189 24.04 -4.14 1.57
CA ILE A 189 23.80 -2.97 0.71
C ILE A 189 22.33 -2.59 0.79
N PHE A 190 21.43 -3.56 0.73
CA PHE A 190 19.99 -3.33 0.89
C PHE A 190 19.66 -2.72 2.26
N LEU A 191 20.28 -3.22 3.33
CA LEU A 191 20.14 -2.64 4.67
C LEU A 191 20.63 -1.19 4.71
N ALA A 192 21.81 -0.92 4.13
CA ALA A 192 22.39 0.43 4.11
C ALA A 192 21.48 1.43 3.36
N ILE A 193 20.87 1.02 2.24
CA ILE A 193 19.93 1.84 1.49
C ILE A 193 18.70 2.16 2.36
N ASN A 194 18.12 1.17 3.05
CA ASN A 194 16.98 1.40 3.93
C ASN A 194 17.29 2.34 5.08
N VAL A 195 18.46 2.18 5.70
CA VAL A 195 18.94 3.09 6.76
C VAL A 195 19.17 4.51 6.22
N ALA A 196 19.77 4.65 5.03
CA ALA A 196 19.96 5.95 4.39
C ALA A 196 18.62 6.63 4.07
N ILE A 197 17.64 5.89 3.55
CA ILE A 197 16.28 6.42 3.32
C ILE A 197 15.66 6.87 4.65
N LEU A 198 15.74 6.05 5.71
CA LEU A 198 15.22 6.41 7.03
C LEU A 198 15.84 7.72 7.53
N LEU A 199 17.16 7.85 7.44
CA LEU A 199 17.89 9.04 7.88
C LEU A 199 17.58 10.29 7.04
N ALA A 200 17.21 10.12 5.77
CA ALA A 200 16.83 11.23 4.90
C ALA A 200 15.42 11.79 5.23
N PHE A 201 14.57 11.00 5.89
CA PHE A 201 13.22 11.40 6.28
C PHE A 201 13.08 11.77 7.77
N VAL A 202 14.12 11.64 8.55
CA VAL A 202 14.21 12.07 9.97
C VAL A 202 14.90 13.41 10.08
#